data_fc284862622a7569d45fc56ab6394edb
#
_entry.id   fc284862622a7569d45fc56ab6394edb
#
_cell.length_a   1.000
_cell.length_b   1.000
_cell.length_c   1.000
_cell.angle_alpha   90.00
_cell.angle_beta   90.00
_cell.angle_gamma   90.00
#
_symmetry.space_group_name_H-M   'P 1'
#
loop_
_entity.id
_entity.type
_entity.pdbx_description
1 polymer ?
#
loop_
_entity_poly.entity_id
_entity_poly.type
_entity_poly.pdbx_seq_one_letter_code
_entity_poly.pdbx_strand_id
1 'polypeptide(L)'
;GRIDAAIYNEALASVIEESIEDYSSQVKVLYQYGIKTEIVQEEEKNMEEPFNVYISGIDVSGAISTTSRSDVNIIMTVNPNTHKILLTSTPRDYYVTIPGVSGEQRDKLTHAGIYGVDKSMETLENLYGIDLSYYARVNFTSLMTIVDALGGVDVNSEYEFTAGGYQFNKGVNHLDGKAALAFSRERYSFQDGDNQRGRNQEAVLTAILNKAMSPAILLNAS
;
A
#
# COMPACT_ATOMS: atom_id res chain seq x y z
N GLY A 1 21.59 19.21 -23.76
CA GLY A 1 20.43 19.01 -24.61
C GLY A 1 19.51 20.20 -24.49
N ARG A 2 18.90 20.63 -25.59
CA ARG A 2 17.96 21.76 -25.60
C ARG A 2 16.61 21.28 -25.09
N ILE A 3 16.02 21.99 -24.11
CA ILE A 3 14.66 21.76 -23.64
C ILE A 3 13.79 22.81 -24.33
N ASP A 4 12.86 22.39 -25.20
CA ASP A 4 11.99 23.32 -25.94
C ASP A 4 10.77 23.75 -25.12
N ALA A 5 10.27 22.92 -24.19
CA ALA A 5 9.26 23.26 -23.23
C ALA A 5 9.34 22.34 -21.99
N ALA A 6 9.04 22.90 -20.82
CA ALA A 6 8.94 22.14 -19.57
C ALA A 6 7.77 22.65 -18.74
N ILE A 7 7.08 21.73 -18.05
CA ILE A 7 6.05 22.04 -17.06
C ILE A 7 6.59 21.55 -15.72
N TYR A 8 6.68 22.44 -14.74
CA TYR A 8 7.15 22.12 -13.40
C TYR A 8 6.43 22.96 -12.35
N ASN A 9 6.42 22.48 -11.13
CA ASN A 9 5.79 23.20 -10.01
C ASN A 9 6.77 24.19 -9.38
N GLU A 10 6.25 25.08 -8.55
CA GLU A 10 7.00 26.15 -7.89
C GLU A 10 8.13 25.61 -6.99
N ALA A 11 7.95 24.41 -6.38
CA ALA A 11 8.98 23.78 -5.56
C ALA A 11 10.20 23.33 -6.36
N LEU A 12 10.04 23.01 -7.66
CA LEU A 12 11.13 22.64 -8.55
C LEU A 12 11.72 23.87 -9.25
N ALA A 13 11.02 24.99 -9.28
CA ALA A 13 11.46 26.21 -9.97
C ALA A 13 12.79 26.72 -9.43
N SER A 14 12.95 26.82 -8.10
CA SER A 14 14.18 27.27 -7.46
C SER A 14 15.37 26.34 -7.74
N VAL A 15 15.15 25.01 -7.71
CA VAL A 15 16.20 24.03 -8.01
C VAL A 15 16.66 24.14 -9.46
N ILE A 16 15.75 24.37 -10.39
CA ILE A 16 16.06 24.56 -11.80
C ILE A 16 16.79 25.88 -12.03
N GLU A 17 16.34 26.94 -11.38
CA GLU A 17 16.96 28.27 -11.46
C GLU A 17 18.40 28.26 -10.94
N GLU A 18 18.67 27.56 -9.82
CA GLU A 18 20.01 27.35 -9.28
C GLU A 18 20.89 26.45 -10.15
N SER A 19 20.29 25.56 -10.94
CA SER A 19 21.01 24.56 -11.74
C SER A 19 21.35 25.03 -13.17
N ILE A 20 20.75 26.11 -13.64
CA ILE A 20 20.96 26.65 -14.99
C ILE A 20 21.70 27.98 -14.88
N GLU A 21 22.94 27.98 -15.38
CA GLU A 21 23.75 29.20 -15.51
C GLU A 21 23.02 30.18 -16.45
N ASP A 22 22.90 31.45 -16.03
CA ASP A 22 22.15 32.48 -16.76
C ASP A 22 20.67 32.14 -17.04
N TYR A 23 19.99 31.52 -16.09
CA TYR A 23 18.59 31.09 -16.17
C TYR A 23 17.66 32.16 -16.80
N SER A 24 17.75 33.40 -16.36
CA SER A 24 16.91 34.52 -16.83
C SER A 24 17.07 34.84 -18.32
N SER A 25 18.25 34.51 -18.92
CA SER A 25 18.51 34.71 -20.33
C SER A 25 18.13 33.49 -21.19
N GLN A 26 18.13 32.32 -20.59
CA GLN A 26 17.91 31.04 -21.28
C GLN A 26 16.49 30.49 -21.14
N VAL A 27 15.77 30.90 -20.12
CA VAL A 27 14.41 30.40 -19.80
C VAL A 27 13.40 31.53 -19.94
N LYS A 28 12.38 31.31 -20.77
CA LYS A 28 11.24 32.20 -20.91
C LYS A 28 9.99 31.54 -20.32
N VAL A 29 9.43 32.13 -19.28
CA VAL A 29 8.14 31.72 -18.75
C VAL A 29 7.05 32.12 -19.75
N LEU A 30 6.43 31.13 -20.37
CA LEU A 30 5.36 31.35 -21.35
C LEU A 30 4.00 31.54 -20.70
N TYR A 31 3.76 30.81 -19.62
CA TYR A 31 2.50 30.86 -18.89
C TYR A 31 2.71 30.40 -17.45
N GLN A 32 2.16 31.13 -16.51
CA GLN A 32 2.15 30.76 -15.10
C GLN A 32 0.68 30.83 -14.62
N TYR A 33 0.20 29.72 -14.06
CA TYR A 33 -1.10 29.69 -13.43
C TYR A 33 -1.02 29.03 -12.06
N GLY A 34 -1.67 29.63 -11.09
CA GLY A 34 -1.85 29.03 -9.79
C GLY A 34 -3.03 28.06 -9.83
N ILE A 35 -2.79 26.80 -9.59
CA ILE A 35 -3.87 25.91 -9.19
C ILE A 35 -4.20 26.32 -7.76
N LYS A 36 -5.34 27.00 -7.58
CA LYS A 36 -5.94 27.07 -6.25
C LYS A 36 -6.38 25.63 -5.92
N THR A 37 -5.49 24.86 -5.34
CA THR A 37 -5.91 23.78 -4.46
C THR A 37 -6.65 24.50 -3.35
N GLU A 38 -7.98 24.36 -3.29
CA GLU A 38 -8.63 24.45 -2.00
C GLU A 38 -7.88 23.44 -1.16
N ILE A 39 -7.06 23.94 -0.25
CA ILE A 39 -6.63 23.14 0.87
C ILE A 39 -7.93 22.89 1.61
N VAL A 40 -8.62 21.80 1.26
CA VAL A 40 -9.50 21.15 2.20
C VAL A 40 -8.58 20.93 3.39
N GLN A 41 -8.73 21.73 4.43
CA GLN A 41 -8.17 21.41 5.73
C GLN A 41 -8.80 20.04 6.04
N GLU A 42 -8.09 18.97 5.70
CA GLU A 42 -8.35 17.70 6.34
C GLU A 42 -8.26 18.06 7.82
N GLU A 43 -9.41 17.98 8.51
CA GLU A 43 -9.42 18.05 9.96
C GLU A 43 -8.30 17.11 10.39
N GLU A 44 -7.30 17.64 11.12
CA GLU A 44 -6.24 16.81 11.71
C GLU A 44 -6.99 15.77 12.55
N LYS A 45 -7.19 14.57 11.96
CA LYS A 45 -7.85 13.48 12.66
C LYS A 45 -7.00 13.20 13.88
N ASN A 46 -7.62 13.35 15.03
CA ASN A 46 -6.96 13.17 16.30
C ASN A 46 -6.40 11.73 16.36
N MET A 47 -5.07 11.60 16.21
CA MET A 47 -4.36 10.32 16.27
C MET A 47 -4.45 9.64 17.66
N GLU A 48 -5.10 10.28 18.64
CA GLU A 48 -5.38 9.70 19.95
C GLU A 48 -6.59 8.76 19.93
N GLU A 49 -7.45 8.86 18.90
CA GLU A 49 -8.60 7.95 18.74
C GLU A 49 -8.28 6.76 17.82
N PRO A 50 -8.98 5.63 17.98
CA PRO A 50 -8.83 4.50 17.06
C PRO A 50 -9.15 4.90 15.62
N PHE A 51 -8.34 4.45 14.68
CA PHE A 51 -8.53 4.72 13.26
C PHE A 51 -8.26 3.49 12.40
N ASN A 52 -8.79 3.50 11.18
CA ASN A 52 -8.66 2.41 10.23
C ASN A 52 -7.85 2.82 9.01
N VAL A 53 -6.96 1.94 8.58
CA VAL A 53 -6.15 2.08 7.37
C VAL A 53 -6.48 0.93 6.42
N TYR A 54 -6.89 1.25 5.20
CA TYR A 54 -7.06 0.24 4.16
C TYR A 54 -5.73 -0.06 3.48
N ILE A 55 -5.32 -1.32 3.48
CA ILE A 55 -4.13 -1.81 2.79
C ILE A 55 -4.56 -2.57 1.55
N SER A 56 -4.28 -1.99 0.38
CA SER A 56 -4.61 -2.53 -0.94
C SER A 56 -3.36 -3.11 -1.59
N GLY A 57 -3.35 -4.42 -1.83
CA GLY A 57 -2.31 -5.08 -2.62
C GLY A 57 -2.75 -5.28 -4.07
N ILE A 58 -1.93 -4.85 -5.02
CA ILE A 58 -2.18 -5.00 -6.46
C ILE A 58 -1.13 -5.91 -7.10
N ASP A 59 -1.60 -6.81 -7.98
CA ASP A 59 -0.75 -7.80 -8.67
C ASP A 59 -0.10 -7.20 -9.92
N VAL A 60 0.77 -6.19 -9.70
CA VAL A 60 1.53 -5.53 -10.75
C VAL A 60 2.96 -5.24 -10.28
N SER A 61 3.88 -5.10 -11.24
CA SER A 61 5.25 -4.65 -11.01
C SER A 61 5.45 -3.24 -11.59
N GLY A 62 6.42 -2.49 -11.05
CA GLY A 62 6.76 -1.15 -11.53
C GLY A 62 6.00 -0.05 -10.81
N ALA A 63 5.53 0.97 -11.54
CA ALA A 63 4.80 2.09 -10.95
C ALA A 63 3.44 1.63 -10.38
N ILE A 64 3.07 2.17 -9.22
CA ILE A 64 1.76 1.91 -8.61
C ILE A 64 0.69 2.56 -9.49
N SER A 65 -0.13 1.72 -10.13
CA SER A 65 -1.28 2.20 -10.90
C SER A 65 -2.39 2.67 -9.97
N THR A 66 -3.05 3.75 -10.34
CA THR A 66 -4.22 4.25 -9.62
C THR A 66 -5.44 3.35 -9.78
N THR A 67 -5.51 2.59 -10.88
CA THR A 67 -6.62 1.70 -11.21
C THR A 67 -6.08 0.30 -11.51
N SER A 68 -6.38 -0.67 -10.67
CA SER A 68 -6.03 -2.08 -10.81
C SER A 68 -6.91 -2.91 -9.90
N ARG A 69 -7.07 -4.19 -10.20
CA ARG A 69 -7.70 -5.13 -9.26
C ARG A 69 -6.96 -5.10 -7.93
N SER A 70 -7.72 -5.07 -6.85
CA SER A 70 -7.21 -5.19 -5.49
C SER A 70 -7.22 -6.67 -5.08
N ASP A 71 -6.07 -7.31 -5.16
CA ASP A 71 -5.93 -8.74 -4.84
C ASP A 71 -5.70 -9.00 -3.36
N VAL A 72 -5.28 -7.97 -2.63
CA VAL A 72 -5.16 -7.97 -1.17
C VAL A 72 -6.02 -6.84 -0.63
N ASN A 73 -6.91 -7.16 0.31
CA ASN A 73 -7.79 -6.20 0.97
C ASN A 73 -7.69 -6.43 2.47
N ILE A 74 -6.84 -5.67 3.15
CA ILE A 74 -6.65 -5.75 4.59
C ILE A 74 -7.04 -4.41 5.21
N ILE A 75 -7.85 -4.46 6.27
CA ILE A 75 -8.13 -3.31 7.12
C ILE A 75 -7.24 -3.44 8.36
N MET A 76 -6.41 -2.44 8.58
CA MET A 76 -5.61 -2.30 9.77
C MET A 76 -6.29 -1.29 10.71
N THR A 77 -6.86 -1.81 11.80
CA THR A 77 -7.43 -0.98 12.88
C THR A 77 -6.36 -0.73 13.93
N VAL A 78 -6.00 0.53 14.12
CA VAL A 78 -5.03 0.96 15.12
C VAL A 78 -5.76 1.58 16.30
N ASN A 79 -5.46 1.09 17.50
CA ASN A 79 -5.96 1.69 18.73
C ASN A 79 -4.78 2.21 19.56
N PRO A 80 -4.50 3.53 19.54
CA PRO A 80 -3.38 4.13 20.25
C PRO A 80 -3.47 3.98 21.76
N ASN A 81 -4.69 4.04 22.32
CA ASN A 81 -4.93 3.97 23.76
C ASN A 81 -4.58 2.60 24.34
N THR A 82 -4.78 1.53 23.59
CA THR A 82 -4.48 0.16 24.01
C THR A 82 -3.19 -0.39 23.42
N HIS A 83 -2.53 0.37 22.55
CA HIS A 83 -1.33 -0.04 21.78
C HIS A 83 -1.57 -1.35 21.01
N LYS A 84 -2.76 -1.52 20.44
CA LYS A 84 -3.14 -2.72 19.70
C LYS A 84 -3.41 -2.41 18.25
N ILE A 85 -3.00 -3.34 17.38
CA ILE A 85 -3.31 -3.35 15.96
C ILE A 85 -4.09 -4.62 15.67
N LEU A 86 -5.23 -4.48 14.99
CA LEU A 86 -6.02 -5.59 14.45
C LEU A 86 -5.90 -5.56 12.92
N LEU A 87 -5.58 -6.70 12.34
CA LEU A 87 -5.62 -6.91 10.89
C LEU A 87 -6.84 -7.74 10.53
N THR A 88 -7.63 -7.25 9.59
CA THR A 88 -8.82 -7.94 9.08
C THR A 88 -8.69 -8.09 7.57
N SER A 89 -8.48 -9.32 7.10
CA SER A 89 -8.40 -9.62 5.66
C SER A 89 -9.78 -9.93 5.11
N THR A 90 -10.09 -9.33 3.95
CA THR A 90 -11.29 -9.65 3.18
C THR A 90 -10.88 -10.34 1.89
N PRO A 91 -11.34 -11.58 1.63
CA PRO A 91 -11.00 -12.30 0.41
C PRO A 91 -11.37 -11.49 -0.84
N ARG A 92 -10.49 -11.46 -1.83
CA ARG A 92 -10.68 -10.69 -3.06
C ARG A 92 -11.94 -11.08 -3.84
N ASP A 93 -12.37 -12.33 -3.72
CA ASP A 93 -13.56 -12.87 -4.38
C ASP A 93 -14.83 -12.72 -3.54
N TYR A 94 -14.77 -11.99 -2.42
CA TYR A 94 -15.94 -11.71 -1.59
C TYR A 94 -17.00 -10.97 -2.41
N TYR A 95 -18.25 -11.43 -2.33
CA TYR A 95 -19.34 -10.97 -3.19
C TYR A 95 -20.08 -9.82 -2.54
N VAL A 96 -19.82 -8.61 -3.03
CA VAL A 96 -20.25 -7.33 -2.46
C VAL A 96 -20.98 -6.45 -3.47
N THR A 97 -21.75 -5.50 -2.99
CA THR A 97 -22.25 -4.39 -3.80
C THR A 97 -21.15 -3.34 -3.90
N ILE A 98 -20.82 -2.91 -5.13
CA ILE A 98 -19.85 -1.83 -5.37
C ILE A 98 -20.66 -0.53 -5.57
N PRO A 99 -20.61 0.42 -4.64
CA PRO A 99 -21.45 1.61 -4.65
C PRO A 99 -21.28 2.44 -5.92
N GLY A 100 -22.39 2.85 -6.53
CA GLY A 100 -22.39 3.65 -7.76
C GLY A 100 -21.90 2.93 -9.01
N VAL A 101 -21.57 1.62 -8.92
CA VAL A 101 -21.05 0.81 -10.03
C VAL A 101 -21.97 -0.37 -10.33
N SER A 102 -22.20 -1.25 -9.35
CA SER A 102 -22.91 -2.50 -9.57
C SER A 102 -24.43 -2.38 -9.45
N GLY A 103 -24.96 -1.20 -9.12
CA GLY A 103 -26.38 -1.02 -8.82
C GLY A 103 -26.82 -1.89 -7.63
N GLU A 104 -27.90 -2.65 -7.81
CA GLU A 104 -28.38 -3.64 -6.81
C GLU A 104 -27.68 -5.01 -6.93
N GLN A 105 -26.88 -5.20 -7.99
CA GLN A 105 -26.15 -6.44 -8.19
C GLN A 105 -24.87 -6.46 -7.33
N ARG A 106 -24.38 -7.67 -7.10
CA ARG A 106 -23.11 -7.87 -6.41
C ARG A 106 -22.03 -8.28 -7.39
N ASP A 107 -20.80 -7.97 -7.05
CA ASP A 107 -19.62 -8.36 -7.80
C ASP A 107 -18.49 -8.75 -6.83
N LYS A 108 -17.38 -9.24 -7.35
CA LYS A 108 -16.20 -9.55 -6.54
C LYS A 108 -15.56 -8.27 -6.02
N LEU A 109 -15.16 -8.26 -4.77
CA LEU A 109 -14.48 -7.13 -4.13
C LEU A 109 -13.26 -6.64 -4.93
N THR A 110 -12.48 -7.56 -5.51
CA THR A 110 -11.30 -7.22 -6.33
C THR A 110 -11.62 -6.27 -7.49
N HIS A 111 -12.85 -6.29 -8.01
CA HIS A 111 -13.27 -5.42 -9.11
C HIS A 111 -13.48 -3.96 -8.67
N ALA A 112 -13.74 -3.69 -7.41
CA ALA A 112 -13.84 -2.33 -6.90
C ALA A 112 -12.55 -1.53 -7.18
N GLY A 113 -11.38 -2.17 -7.09
CA GLY A 113 -10.08 -1.55 -7.36
C GLY A 113 -9.88 -1.07 -8.81
N ILE A 114 -10.63 -1.60 -9.78
CA ILE A 114 -10.61 -1.15 -11.18
C ILE A 114 -11.16 0.28 -11.29
N TYR A 115 -12.06 0.67 -10.39
CA TYR A 115 -12.66 1.99 -10.31
C TYR A 115 -11.92 2.95 -9.37
N GLY A 116 -10.76 2.52 -8.85
CA GLY A 116 -9.90 3.30 -7.98
C GLY A 116 -9.89 2.81 -6.53
N VAL A 117 -8.91 3.32 -5.76
CA VAL A 117 -8.76 2.95 -4.35
C VAL A 117 -9.94 3.46 -3.52
N ASP A 118 -10.44 4.65 -3.82
CA ASP A 118 -11.59 5.26 -3.11
C ASP A 118 -12.83 4.38 -3.24
N LYS A 119 -13.03 3.77 -4.41
CA LYS A 119 -14.15 2.85 -4.63
C LYS A 119 -14.00 1.54 -3.85
N SER A 120 -12.77 1.06 -3.68
CA SER A 120 -12.49 -0.09 -2.80
C SER A 120 -12.76 0.26 -1.33
N MET A 121 -12.36 1.46 -0.89
CA MET A 121 -12.63 1.94 0.47
C MET A 121 -14.13 2.04 0.72
N GLU A 122 -14.86 2.77 -0.11
CA GLU A 122 -16.31 2.92 -0.01
C GLU A 122 -17.06 1.57 0.04
N THR A 123 -16.56 0.60 -0.75
CA THR A 123 -17.13 -0.75 -0.76
C THR A 123 -16.92 -1.46 0.59
N LEU A 124 -15.74 -1.33 1.18
CA LEU A 124 -15.41 -1.93 2.47
C LEU A 124 -16.08 -1.20 3.64
N GLU A 125 -16.17 0.12 3.58
CA GLU A 125 -16.91 0.94 4.54
C GLU A 125 -18.38 0.52 4.62
N ASN A 126 -19.02 0.36 3.46
CA ASN A 126 -20.41 -0.13 3.41
C ASN A 126 -20.56 -1.58 3.87
N LEU A 127 -19.56 -2.44 3.62
CA LEU A 127 -19.59 -3.84 4.02
C LEU A 127 -19.52 -4.00 5.54
N TYR A 128 -18.63 -3.21 6.19
CA TYR A 128 -18.33 -3.36 7.62
C TYR A 128 -19.00 -2.31 8.51
N GLY A 129 -19.57 -1.25 7.94
CA GLY A 129 -20.14 -0.12 8.69
C GLY A 129 -19.09 0.66 9.48
N ILE A 130 -17.91 0.87 8.90
CA ILE A 130 -16.77 1.57 9.49
C ILE A 130 -16.28 2.68 8.56
N ASP A 131 -15.57 3.65 9.11
CA ASP A 131 -14.85 4.67 8.33
C ASP A 131 -13.41 4.24 8.10
N LEU A 132 -12.92 4.39 6.87
CA LEU A 132 -11.53 4.20 6.49
C LEU A 132 -10.87 5.57 6.35
N SER A 133 -9.96 5.90 7.27
CA SER A 133 -9.34 7.21 7.34
C SER A 133 -8.17 7.39 6.39
N TYR A 134 -7.45 6.29 6.13
CA TYR A 134 -6.23 6.27 5.35
C TYR A 134 -6.18 5.03 4.47
N TYR A 135 -5.32 5.08 3.46
CA TYR A 135 -4.96 3.88 2.71
C TYR A 135 -3.47 3.79 2.42
N ALA A 136 -3.00 2.57 2.23
CA ALA A 136 -1.69 2.25 1.68
C ALA A 136 -1.87 1.30 0.50
N ARG A 137 -1.29 1.64 -0.65
CA ARG A 137 -1.32 0.77 -1.83
C ARG A 137 0.05 0.18 -2.07
N VAL A 138 0.11 -1.15 -2.16
CA VAL A 138 1.35 -1.93 -2.27
C VAL A 138 1.29 -2.80 -3.52
N ASN A 139 2.37 -2.81 -4.30
CA ASN A 139 2.58 -3.74 -5.39
C ASN A 139 3.81 -4.62 -5.12
N PHE A 140 4.14 -5.53 -6.03
CA PHE A 140 5.28 -6.42 -5.86
C PHE A 140 6.61 -5.69 -5.66
N THR A 141 6.84 -4.64 -6.44
CA THR A 141 8.07 -3.85 -6.34
C THR A 141 8.17 -3.14 -5.00
N SER A 142 7.10 -2.49 -4.56
CA SER A 142 7.09 -1.77 -3.27
C SER A 142 7.20 -2.72 -2.08
N LEU A 143 6.55 -3.90 -2.12
CA LEU A 143 6.69 -4.92 -1.07
C LEU A 143 8.16 -5.34 -0.92
N MET A 144 8.81 -5.71 -2.02
CA MET A 144 10.23 -6.10 -1.99
C MET A 144 11.10 -4.95 -1.46
N THR A 145 10.88 -3.75 -1.96
CA THR A 145 11.66 -2.56 -1.54
C THR A 145 11.51 -2.27 -0.06
N ILE A 146 10.29 -2.35 0.50
CA ILE A 146 10.04 -2.13 1.92
C ILE A 146 10.76 -3.18 2.77
N VAL A 147 10.64 -4.46 2.41
CA VAL A 147 11.28 -5.55 3.15
C VAL A 147 12.81 -5.43 3.11
N ASP A 148 13.38 -5.14 1.93
CA ASP A 148 14.82 -4.98 1.77
C ASP A 148 15.35 -3.73 2.51
N ALA A 149 14.61 -2.62 2.50
CA ALA A 149 14.95 -1.41 3.25
C ALA A 149 14.97 -1.64 4.77
N LEU A 150 14.14 -2.54 5.28
CA LEU A 150 14.12 -2.96 6.68
C LEU A 150 15.24 -3.96 7.03
N GLY A 151 16.05 -4.38 6.04
CA GLY A 151 17.08 -5.41 6.21
C GLY A 151 16.51 -6.83 6.37
N GLY A 152 15.36 -7.09 5.75
CA GLY A 152 14.60 -8.33 5.88
C GLY A 152 13.63 -8.33 7.05
N VAL A 153 12.70 -9.29 7.04
CA VAL A 153 11.67 -9.47 8.06
C VAL A 153 11.58 -10.92 8.54
N ASP A 154 11.22 -11.11 9.80
CA ASP A 154 11.05 -12.43 10.40
C ASP A 154 9.56 -12.82 10.37
N VAL A 155 9.22 -13.75 9.49
CA VAL A 155 7.84 -14.21 9.27
C VAL A 155 7.63 -15.56 9.89
N ASN A 156 6.58 -15.70 10.69
CA ASN A 156 6.20 -16.99 11.27
C ASN A 156 5.27 -17.75 10.31
N SER A 157 5.72 -18.88 9.79
CA SER A 157 4.94 -19.74 8.90
C SER A 157 4.20 -20.82 9.67
N GLU A 158 2.93 -21.03 9.33
CA GLU A 158 2.13 -22.14 9.88
C GLU A 158 2.54 -23.51 9.29
N TYR A 159 3.08 -23.51 8.07
CA TYR A 159 3.40 -24.69 7.30
C TYR A 159 4.83 -24.66 6.77
N GLU A 160 5.36 -25.83 6.48
CA GLU A 160 6.52 -25.99 5.61
C GLU A 160 6.06 -26.08 4.16
N PHE A 161 6.69 -25.32 3.26
CA PHE A 161 6.37 -25.32 1.83
C PHE A 161 7.51 -24.72 0.99
N THR A 162 7.42 -24.90 -0.32
CA THR A 162 8.36 -24.31 -1.29
C THR A 162 7.60 -23.44 -2.28
N ALA A 163 8.06 -22.20 -2.51
CA ALA A 163 7.49 -21.30 -3.49
C ALA A 163 8.56 -20.37 -4.08
N GLY A 164 8.48 -20.09 -5.38
CA GLY A 164 9.39 -19.16 -6.06
C GLY A 164 10.87 -19.54 -5.98
N GLY A 165 11.19 -20.84 -5.76
CA GLY A 165 12.55 -21.35 -5.57
C GLY A 165 13.08 -21.23 -4.13
N TYR A 166 12.27 -20.77 -3.18
CA TYR A 166 12.59 -20.68 -1.76
C TYR A 166 11.91 -21.82 -0.99
N GLN A 167 12.61 -22.35 0.01
CA GLN A 167 12.04 -23.28 0.98
C GLN A 167 11.71 -22.52 2.27
N PHE A 168 10.49 -22.66 2.74
CA PHE A 168 9.99 -22.06 3.97
C PHE A 168 9.72 -23.16 4.99
N ASN A 169 10.25 -23.01 6.19
CA ASN A 169 10.04 -23.94 7.27
C ASN A 169 8.83 -23.52 8.12
N LYS A 170 8.19 -24.48 8.76
CA LYS A 170 7.22 -24.17 9.81
C LYS A 170 7.93 -23.41 10.95
N GLY A 171 7.36 -22.31 11.40
CA GLY A 171 7.97 -21.41 12.38
C GLY A 171 8.60 -20.17 11.74
N VAL A 172 9.59 -19.59 12.39
CA VAL A 172 10.19 -18.31 11.97
C VAL A 172 11.13 -18.50 10.78
N ASN A 173 10.93 -17.68 9.73
CA ASN A 173 11.78 -17.59 8.55
C ASN A 173 12.24 -16.14 8.38
N HIS A 174 13.54 -15.90 8.20
CA HIS A 174 14.06 -14.60 7.84
C HIS A 174 13.99 -14.42 6.32
N LEU A 175 13.21 -13.44 5.86
CA LEU A 175 12.88 -13.25 4.46
C LEU A 175 13.43 -11.91 3.96
N ASP A 176 14.12 -11.92 2.83
CA ASP A 176 14.37 -10.75 1.99
C ASP A 176 13.12 -10.39 1.18
N GLY A 177 13.16 -9.32 0.40
CA GLY A 177 12.01 -8.86 -0.38
C GLY A 177 11.49 -9.91 -1.37
N LYS A 178 12.38 -10.64 -2.03
CA LYS A 178 11.99 -11.68 -3.02
C LYS A 178 11.36 -12.89 -2.33
N ALA A 179 11.94 -13.34 -1.23
CA ALA A 179 11.40 -14.45 -0.45
C ALA A 179 10.04 -14.06 0.18
N ALA A 180 9.90 -12.84 0.71
CA ALA A 180 8.65 -12.33 1.25
C ALA A 180 7.54 -12.25 0.19
N LEU A 181 7.89 -11.83 -1.04
CA LEU A 181 6.96 -11.86 -2.16
C LEU A 181 6.54 -13.28 -2.52
N ALA A 182 7.49 -14.22 -2.64
CA ALA A 182 7.19 -15.62 -2.92
C ALA A 182 6.29 -16.24 -1.85
N PHE A 183 6.60 -15.98 -0.56
CA PHE A 183 5.80 -16.43 0.59
C PHE A 183 4.36 -15.90 0.55
N SER A 184 4.18 -14.62 0.27
CA SER A 184 2.86 -13.94 0.28
C SER A 184 1.97 -14.33 -0.92
N ARG A 185 2.54 -14.87 -2.00
CA ARG A 185 1.79 -15.24 -3.21
C ARG A 185 1.41 -16.70 -3.28
N GLU A 186 2.03 -17.56 -2.46
CA GLU A 186 1.80 -18.99 -2.54
C GLU A 186 0.38 -19.38 -2.11
N ARG A 187 -0.26 -20.22 -2.90
CA ARG A 187 -1.59 -20.76 -2.64
C ARG A 187 -1.76 -22.22 -3.02
N TYR A 188 -0.93 -22.71 -3.95
CA TYR A 188 -1.10 -24.06 -4.50
C TYR A 188 -0.53 -25.15 -3.59
N SER A 189 0.39 -24.79 -2.71
CA SER A 189 0.97 -25.68 -1.72
C SER A 189 0.01 -26.01 -0.56
N PHE A 190 -1.15 -25.36 -0.50
CA PHE A 190 -2.07 -25.46 0.64
C PHE A 190 -3.42 -26.00 0.23
N GLN A 191 -4.01 -26.84 1.10
CA GLN A 191 -5.36 -27.36 0.91
C GLN A 191 -6.40 -26.22 0.94
N ASP A 192 -6.15 -25.19 1.75
CA ASP A 192 -7.02 -24.00 1.96
C ASP A 192 -6.76 -22.87 0.95
N GLY A 193 -5.83 -23.08 0.03
CA GLY A 193 -5.57 -22.25 -1.13
C GLY A 193 -5.52 -20.75 -0.83
N ASP A 194 -6.56 -20.04 -1.27
CA ASP A 194 -6.64 -18.59 -1.18
C ASP A 194 -6.73 -18.07 0.27
N ASN A 195 -7.35 -18.81 1.19
CA ASN A 195 -7.42 -18.43 2.60
C ASN A 195 -6.04 -18.47 3.25
N GLN A 196 -5.22 -19.50 2.92
CA GLN A 196 -3.85 -19.57 3.43
C GLN A 196 -2.99 -18.45 2.84
N ARG A 197 -3.19 -18.10 1.57
CA ARG A 197 -2.52 -16.92 0.99
C ARG A 197 -2.85 -15.65 1.78
N GLY A 198 -4.11 -15.45 2.16
CA GLY A 198 -4.52 -14.32 3.02
C GLY A 198 -3.76 -14.30 4.35
N ARG A 199 -3.68 -15.43 5.05
CA ARG A 199 -2.91 -15.57 6.30
C ARG A 199 -1.41 -15.29 6.10
N ASN A 200 -0.84 -15.77 5.00
CA ASN A 200 0.56 -15.51 4.66
C ASN A 200 0.82 -14.01 4.41
N GLN A 201 -0.10 -13.31 3.76
CA GLN A 201 -0.03 -11.86 3.55
C GLN A 201 -0.10 -11.09 4.87
N GLU A 202 -1.00 -11.49 5.76
CA GLU A 202 -1.09 -10.91 7.11
C GLU A 202 0.18 -11.17 7.93
N ALA A 203 0.77 -12.36 7.82
CA ALA A 203 2.01 -12.69 8.51
C ALA A 203 3.18 -11.82 8.03
N VAL A 204 3.30 -11.59 6.71
CA VAL A 204 4.32 -10.69 6.15
C VAL A 204 4.08 -9.24 6.59
N LEU A 205 2.83 -8.76 6.54
CA LEU A 205 2.49 -7.41 6.99
C LEU A 205 2.81 -7.23 8.49
N THR A 206 2.44 -8.21 9.32
CA THR A 206 2.75 -8.21 10.76
C THR A 206 4.27 -8.14 11.00
N ALA A 207 5.05 -8.89 10.24
CA ALA A 207 6.50 -8.88 10.34
C ALA A 207 7.10 -7.52 9.93
N ILE A 208 6.59 -6.90 8.87
CA ILE A 208 6.96 -5.54 8.43
C ILE A 208 6.66 -4.53 9.54
N LEU A 209 5.45 -4.54 10.10
CA LEU A 209 5.04 -3.62 11.16
C LEU A 209 5.92 -3.80 12.41
N ASN A 210 6.14 -5.03 12.86
CA ASN A 210 6.99 -5.32 14.01
C ASN A 210 8.43 -4.84 13.80
N LYS A 211 8.98 -5.02 12.60
CA LYS A 211 10.33 -4.58 12.28
C LYS A 211 10.42 -3.07 12.21
N ALA A 212 9.47 -2.40 11.56
CA ALA A 212 9.41 -0.95 11.42
C ALA A 212 9.25 -0.24 12.79
N MET A 213 8.50 -0.84 13.71
CA MET A 213 8.31 -0.33 15.08
C MET A 213 9.42 -0.74 16.04
N SER A 214 10.43 -1.48 15.59
CA SER A 214 11.52 -1.90 16.46
C SER A 214 12.40 -0.72 16.87
N PRO A 215 12.93 -0.68 18.11
CA PRO A 215 13.83 0.39 18.58
C PRO A 215 15.04 0.60 17.67
N ALA A 216 15.54 -0.46 17.03
CA ALA A 216 16.67 -0.39 16.12
C ALA A 216 16.40 0.46 14.87
N ILE A 217 15.16 0.46 14.36
CA ILE A 217 14.75 1.28 13.21
C ILE A 217 14.41 2.70 13.68
N LEU A 218 13.66 2.84 14.77
CA LEU A 218 13.22 4.15 15.28
C LEU A 218 14.40 5.04 15.71
N LEU A 219 15.48 4.47 16.26
CA LEU A 219 16.69 5.21 16.65
C LEU A 219 17.56 5.64 15.46
N ASN A 220 17.42 5.01 14.30
CA ASN A 220 18.18 5.35 13.07
C ASN A 220 17.40 6.29 12.14
N ALA A 221 16.15 6.61 12.46
CA ALA A 221 15.29 7.50 11.66
C ALA A 221 15.31 8.97 12.14
N SER A 222 16.10 9.29 13.18
CA SER A 222 16.24 10.63 13.78
C SER A 222 17.47 11.38 13.26
#